data_ed0d419c7efb8bf2aa0f8d2130f32e01
#
_entry.id   ed0d419c7efb8bf2aa0f8d2130f32e01
#
_cell.length_a   1.000
_cell.length_b   1.000
_cell.length_c   1.000
_cell.angle_alpha   90.00
_cell.angle_beta   90.00
_cell.angle_gamma   90.00
#
_symmetry.space_group_name_H-M   'P 1'
#
loop_
_entity.id
_entity.type
_entity.pdbx_description
1 polymer ?
#
loop_
_entity_poly.entity_id
_entity_poly.type
_entity_poly.pdbx_seq_one_letter_code
_entity_poly.pdbx_strand_id
1 'polypeptide(L)'
;MATFLLTAKNNMFLNQGNVITKGSVFEVNVNKFGVNESNVLLNSESRASIMRQLAYRDVDLVANRKEFFLNRGYFQVEERRNVLTNGRF
;
A
#
# COMPACT_ATOMS: atom_id res chain seq x y z
N MET A 1 1.78 -9.65 12.33
CA MET A 1 1.38 -9.14 10.99
C MET A 1 0.61 -7.85 11.14
N ALA A 2 0.95 -6.87 10.35
CA ALA A 2 0.25 -5.59 10.34
C ALA A 2 -0.50 -5.42 9.04
N THR A 3 -1.67 -4.79 9.11
CA THR A 3 -2.48 -4.50 7.94
C THR A 3 -2.50 -3.00 7.75
N PHE A 4 -2.26 -2.57 6.52
CA PHE A 4 -2.24 -1.16 6.18
C PHE A 4 -3.22 -0.87 5.06
N LEU A 5 -3.83 0.30 5.12
CA LEU A 5 -4.68 0.80 4.05
C LEU A 5 -3.92 1.89 3.31
N LEU A 6 -3.78 1.72 2.00
CA LEU A 6 -3.13 2.70 1.14
C LEU A 6 -4.21 3.37 0.31
N THR A 7 -4.41 4.65 0.52
CA THR A 7 -5.39 5.43 -0.22
C THR A 7 -4.69 6.34 -1.20
N ALA A 8 -5.05 6.23 -2.47
CA ALA A 8 -4.43 7.03 -3.52
C ALA A 8 -4.80 8.51 -3.34
N LYS A 9 -3.81 9.37 -3.28
CA LYS A 9 -4.01 10.81 -3.11
C LYS A 9 -4.28 11.52 -4.43
N ASN A 10 -3.89 10.91 -5.52
CA ASN A 10 -4.02 11.48 -6.85
C ASN A 10 -4.28 10.38 -7.85
N ASN A 11 -4.73 10.76 -9.04
CA ASN A 11 -4.77 9.82 -10.14
C ASN A 11 -3.34 9.53 -10.58
N MET A 12 -2.99 8.25 -10.67
CA MET A 12 -1.65 7.82 -11.04
C MET A 12 -1.75 6.98 -12.30
N PHE A 13 -1.12 7.45 -13.36
CA PHE A 13 -1.25 6.81 -14.67
C PHE A 13 -0.17 5.77 -14.86
N LEU A 14 -0.61 4.56 -15.17
CA LEU A 14 0.28 3.46 -15.50
C LEU A 14 0.35 3.32 -17.01
N ASN A 15 1.10 2.32 -17.48
CA ASN A 15 1.21 2.07 -18.92
C ASN A 15 -0.09 1.50 -19.47
N GLN A 16 -0.27 1.63 -20.76
CA GLN A 16 -1.40 1.01 -21.48
C GLN A 16 -2.77 1.53 -21.01
N GLY A 17 -2.81 2.78 -20.58
CA GLY A 17 -4.08 3.40 -20.24
C GLY A 17 -4.62 3.05 -18.87
N ASN A 18 -3.90 2.24 -18.10
CA ASN A 18 -4.32 1.92 -16.74
C ASN A 18 -4.09 3.11 -15.83
N VAL A 19 -4.94 3.27 -14.83
CA VAL A 19 -4.84 4.38 -13.90
C VAL A 19 -5.25 3.90 -12.51
N ILE A 20 -4.51 4.36 -11.50
CA ILE A 20 -4.93 4.22 -10.11
C ILE A 20 -5.71 5.49 -9.80
N THR A 21 -7.01 5.36 -9.62
CA THR A 21 -7.88 6.50 -9.43
C THR A 21 -7.73 7.08 -8.03
N LYS A 22 -7.73 8.40 -7.94
CA LYS A 22 -7.71 9.08 -6.64
C LYS A 22 -8.83 8.53 -5.75
N GLY A 23 -8.49 8.23 -4.50
CA GLY A 23 -9.44 7.68 -3.55
C GLY A 23 -9.48 6.17 -3.52
N SER A 24 -8.79 5.50 -4.44
CA SER A 24 -8.72 4.04 -4.41
C SER A 24 -8.00 3.58 -3.14
N VAL A 25 -8.52 2.54 -2.51
CA VAL A 25 -7.97 2.01 -1.27
C VAL A 25 -7.49 0.59 -1.50
N PHE A 26 -6.26 0.33 -1.08
CA PHE A 26 -5.67 -1.00 -1.17
C PHE A 26 -5.32 -1.47 0.24
N GLU A 27 -5.80 -2.65 0.60
CA GLU A 27 -5.45 -3.24 1.88
C GLU A 27 -4.28 -4.19 1.66
N VAL A 28 -3.20 -3.98 2.40
CA VAL A 28 -2.00 -4.81 2.27
C VAL A 28 -1.57 -5.30 3.64
N ASN A 29 -0.96 -6.46 3.66
CA ASN A 29 -0.47 -7.07 4.90
C ASN A 29 1.05 -7.14 4.85
N VAL A 30 1.68 -6.73 5.95
CA VAL A 30 3.14 -6.75 6.05
C VAL A 30 3.50 -7.55 7.28
N ASN A 31 4.23 -8.62 7.07
CA ASN A 31 4.67 -9.50 8.15
C ASN A 31 6.13 -9.19 8.48
N LYS A 32 6.35 -8.03 9.09
CA LYS A 32 7.68 -7.62 9.49
C LYS A 32 7.59 -6.87 10.80
N PHE A 33 8.41 -7.28 11.74
CA PHE A 33 8.44 -6.65 13.06
C PHE A 33 8.97 -5.21 12.94
N GLY A 34 8.30 -4.30 13.64
CA GLY A 34 8.77 -2.92 13.71
C GLY A 34 8.26 -1.98 12.64
N VAL A 35 7.43 -2.47 11.71
CA VAL A 35 6.86 -1.55 10.71
C VAL A 35 5.64 -0.84 11.28
N ASN A 36 5.47 0.41 10.85
CA ASN A 36 4.33 1.23 11.22
C ASN A 36 4.00 2.19 10.08
N GLU A 37 3.03 3.07 10.29
CA GLU A 37 2.61 4.01 9.25
C GLU A 37 3.74 4.89 8.75
N SER A 38 4.69 5.20 9.62
CA SER A 38 5.77 6.11 9.25
C SER A 38 6.83 5.45 8.37
N ASN A 39 7.04 4.14 8.53
CA ASN A 39 8.19 3.51 7.88
C ASN A 39 7.86 2.38 6.93
N VAL A 40 6.59 1.96 6.83
CA VAL A 40 6.25 0.79 6.02
C VAL A 40 6.63 0.99 4.53
N LEU A 41 6.54 2.20 4.02
CA LEU A 41 6.92 2.48 2.63
C LEU A 41 8.40 2.83 2.48
N LEU A 42 9.15 2.91 3.58
CA LEU A 42 10.58 3.18 3.54
C LEU A 42 11.40 1.90 3.64
N ASN A 43 10.82 0.84 4.15
CA ASN A 43 11.50 -0.43 4.33
C ASN A 43 11.45 -1.23 3.03
N SER A 44 12.61 -1.67 2.52
CA SER A 44 12.66 -2.33 1.22
C SER A 44 11.90 -3.64 1.20
N GLU A 45 11.93 -4.41 2.27
CA GLU A 45 11.19 -5.68 2.33
C GLU A 45 9.70 -5.45 2.35
N SER A 46 9.25 -4.44 3.10
CA SER A 46 7.83 -4.10 3.14
C SER A 46 7.37 -3.60 1.77
N ARG A 47 8.16 -2.76 1.12
CA ARG A 47 7.83 -2.25 -0.21
C ARG A 47 7.70 -3.40 -1.20
N ALA A 48 8.63 -4.35 -1.16
CA ALA A 48 8.58 -5.49 -2.07
C ALA A 48 7.32 -6.32 -1.85
N SER A 49 6.96 -6.54 -0.60
CA SER A 49 5.75 -7.28 -0.26
C SER A 49 4.50 -6.56 -0.75
N ILE A 50 4.45 -5.25 -0.53
CA ILE A 50 3.30 -4.45 -0.94
C ILE A 50 3.18 -4.43 -2.46
N MET A 51 4.29 -4.25 -3.17
CA MET A 51 4.26 -4.23 -4.63
C MET A 51 3.75 -5.55 -5.19
N ARG A 52 4.13 -6.67 -4.57
CA ARG A 52 3.65 -7.99 -4.97
C ARG A 52 2.15 -8.11 -4.77
N GLN A 53 1.65 -7.63 -3.63
CA GLN A 53 0.22 -7.68 -3.34
C GLN A 53 -0.57 -6.80 -4.29
N LEU A 54 -0.05 -5.64 -4.65
CA LEU A 54 -0.70 -4.77 -5.61
C LEU A 54 -0.73 -5.41 -6.99
N ALA A 55 0.32 -6.14 -7.36
CA ALA A 55 0.35 -6.83 -8.65
C ALA A 55 -0.77 -7.86 -8.76
N TYR A 56 -1.12 -8.51 -7.66
CA TYR A 56 -2.24 -9.45 -7.67
C TYR A 56 -3.58 -8.76 -7.90
N ARG A 57 -3.63 -7.45 -7.78
CA ARG A 57 -4.84 -6.65 -7.99
C ARG A 57 -4.73 -5.84 -9.28
N ASP A 58 -3.92 -6.30 -10.21
CA ASP A 58 -3.71 -5.68 -11.51
C ASP A 58 -3.04 -4.30 -11.43
N VAL A 59 -2.36 -4.04 -10.32
CA VAL A 59 -1.58 -2.80 -10.13
C VAL A 59 -0.13 -3.20 -10.00
N ASP A 60 0.50 -3.50 -11.15
CA ASP A 60 1.88 -4.00 -11.14
C ASP A 60 2.85 -2.84 -11.36
N LEU A 61 3.29 -2.24 -10.26
CA LEU A 61 4.20 -1.10 -10.32
C LEU A 61 5.56 -1.48 -10.86
N VAL A 62 6.01 -2.72 -10.61
CA VAL A 62 7.32 -3.18 -11.08
C VAL A 62 7.31 -3.34 -12.60
N ALA A 63 6.28 -4.02 -13.14
CA ALA A 63 6.18 -4.22 -14.57
C ALA A 63 5.99 -2.90 -15.32
N ASN A 64 5.33 -1.93 -14.70
CA ASN A 64 5.10 -0.63 -15.29
C ASN A 64 6.24 0.35 -15.05
N ARG A 65 7.25 -0.06 -14.28
CA ARG A 65 8.39 0.79 -13.90
C ARG A 65 7.93 2.06 -13.20
N LYS A 66 6.93 1.92 -12.36
CA LYS A 66 6.33 3.02 -11.60
C LYS A 66 6.45 2.79 -10.10
N GLU A 67 7.53 2.13 -9.67
CA GLU A 67 7.73 1.84 -8.25
C GLU A 67 7.77 3.10 -7.41
N PHE A 68 8.14 4.22 -8.02
CA PHE A 68 8.18 5.48 -7.29
C PHE A 68 6.81 5.98 -6.85
N PHE A 69 5.73 5.43 -7.40
CA PHE A 69 4.40 5.77 -6.91
C PHE A 69 4.15 5.23 -5.50
N LEU A 70 4.91 4.22 -5.08
CA LEU A 70 4.71 3.65 -3.76
C LEU A 70 5.48 4.48 -2.73
N ASN A 71 4.95 5.64 -2.41
CA ASN A 71 5.49 6.48 -1.37
C ASN A 71 4.38 7.34 -0.78
N ARG A 72 4.67 8.02 0.31
CA ARG A 72 3.65 8.78 1.03
C ARG A 72 3.22 10.05 0.31
N GLY A 73 3.94 10.45 -0.72
CA GLY A 73 3.52 11.55 -1.56
C GLY A 73 2.34 11.18 -2.45
N TYR A 74 2.20 9.90 -2.77
CA TYR A 74 1.14 9.41 -3.65
C TYR A 74 0.06 8.63 -2.89
N PHE A 75 0.39 8.06 -1.75
CA PHE A 75 -0.56 7.28 -0.96
C PHE A 75 -0.62 7.78 0.46
N GLN A 76 -1.83 7.88 0.98
CA GLN A 76 -2.03 8.04 2.41
C GLN A 76 -1.96 6.65 3.03
N VAL A 77 -1.20 6.53 4.11
CA VAL A 77 -0.98 5.24 4.77
C VAL A 77 -1.65 5.27 6.12
N GLU A 78 -2.46 4.25 6.38
CA GLU A 78 -3.13 4.12 7.66
C GLU A 78 -2.99 2.69 8.13
N GLU A 79 -2.54 2.48 9.35
CA GLU A 79 -2.48 1.15 9.92
C GLU A 79 -3.85 0.76 10.44
N ARG A 80 -4.34 -0.40 9.97
CA ARG A 80 -5.63 -0.89 10.40
C ARG A 80 -5.44 -1.78 11.62
N ARG A 81 -5.93 -1.33 12.74
CA ARG A 81 -5.82 -2.10 13.96
C ARG A 81 -6.99 -3.06 14.09
N ASN A 82 -6.73 -4.19 14.73
CA ASN A 82 -7.77 -5.17 15.00
C ASN A 82 -8.57 -4.72 16.22
N VAL A 83 -9.57 -3.90 15.97
CA VAL A 83 -10.37 -3.33 17.05
C VAL A 83 -11.27 -4.35 17.75
N LEU A 84 -11.44 -5.50 17.14
CA LEU A 84 -12.25 -6.54 17.77
C LEU A 84 -11.62 -7.00 19.06
N THR A 85 -10.33 -6.94 19.16
CA THR A 85 -9.65 -7.33 20.37
C THR A 85 -9.86 -6.32 21.51
N ASN A 86 -10.37 -5.16 21.19
CA ASN A 86 -10.65 -4.15 22.18
C ASN A 86 -12.02 -4.29 22.77
N GLY A 87 -12.70 -5.21 22.31
CA GLY A 87 -13.96 -5.42 22.81
C GLY A 87 -14.95 -4.41 22.32
N ARG A 88 -14.32 -4.48 22.34
CA ARG A 88 -15.17 -4.16 22.39
C ARG A 88 -15.80 -4.33 22.80
N PHE A 89 -15.77 -4.39 22.87
CA PHE A 89 -16.26 -4.59 23.12
C PHE A 89 -16.71 -4.68 23.59
#